data_d6ee48b881be07456765c2450e61eced
#
_entry.id   d6ee48b881be07456765c2450e61eced
#
_cell.length_a   1.000
_cell.length_b   1.000
_cell.length_c   1.000
_cell.angle_alpha   90.00
_cell.angle_beta   90.00
_cell.angle_gamma   90.00
#
_symmetry.space_group_name_H-M   'P 1'
#
loop_
_entity.id
_entity.type
_entity.pdbx_description
1 polymer ?
#
loop_
_entity_poly.entity_id
_entity_poly.type
_entity_poly.pdbx_seq_one_letter_code
_entity_poly.pdbx_strand_id
1 'polypeptide(L)'
;MHEAESDRAVPGADSDRSTPEAGGARFTRRQLLSTAGTAGAVGLAGCVGRQYRSPPDCSAVASAAGNADGYVPLPADDDVSMFRRGLRRYGYYPEETVPSSVTVDWSFPVNRIGHTAAKSTPRPTPDGETVLIAGDDGRIHAVRPTGEHRWKRETGAGRSLGFHGTPAIADGTAYIGGYDGELYAVDIDSGRTIWHTRMREFGDAIAIGSSPAYVDGSLYLLTEHKNPASGALWEVDAATGNPTWSDDRIWGMPHPSPAIDCEAGRLVTGSNDGVVYCWEFPSLEFAWSFQAGGEGGPDGESMAGGRFNLGAQIKGTIPTYDGAAFVGSWDGRFYRLDLADGSEEWSFDTGDVVMSNPAIDPDRGVVYVGSDSHYVYALEAATGDELWSTDVDGHVIGSITATAETILVGSYDTHLYALDRETGNRRWRVENRGHVTSGAIPRDGRIYYAERGVFSNYYDDDEETVLEKPGRAYCLVPDD
;
A
#
# COMPACT_ATOMS: atom_id res chain seq x y z
N MET A 1 11.15 -38.14 -27.98
CA MET A 1 12.24 -38.61 -28.86
C MET A 1 12.92 -37.39 -29.46
N HIS A 2 14.18 -37.28 -29.12
CA HIS A 2 15.27 -36.43 -29.66
C HIS A 2 15.24 -34.96 -29.21
N GLU A 3 16.13 -34.64 -28.29
CA GLU A 3 17.60 -34.40 -28.38
C GLU A 3 17.91 -33.13 -29.18
N ALA A 4 18.50 -32.13 -28.64
CA ALA A 4 19.77 -31.93 -27.90
C ALA A 4 20.64 -30.92 -28.67
N GLU A 5 21.26 -30.05 -27.91
CA GLU A 5 22.56 -29.35 -28.15
C GLU A 5 22.75 -28.38 -29.29
N SER A 6 23.16 -27.17 -28.96
CA SER A 6 24.56 -26.81 -29.26
C SER A 6 24.96 -25.45 -28.67
N ASP A 7 26.01 -25.52 -27.84
CA ASP A 7 26.99 -24.45 -27.56
C ASP A 7 27.38 -23.63 -28.76
N ARG A 8 27.54 -22.29 -28.59
CA ARG A 8 28.54 -21.51 -29.30
C ARG A 8 29.12 -20.39 -28.46
N ALA A 9 30.34 -20.57 -28.02
CA ALA A 9 31.25 -19.56 -27.51
C ALA A 9 31.60 -18.52 -28.58
N VAL A 10 31.73 -17.26 -28.18
CA VAL A 10 32.30 -16.15 -28.96
C VAL A 10 33.59 -15.69 -28.30
N PRO A 11 34.71 -15.51 -29.04
CA PRO A 11 36.04 -15.23 -28.51
C PRO A 11 36.27 -13.74 -28.22
N GLY A 12 37.17 -13.51 -27.27
CA GLY A 12 37.55 -12.19 -26.76
C GLY A 12 38.26 -11.28 -27.78
N ALA A 13 38.21 -10.01 -27.48
CA ALA A 13 39.16 -9.01 -28.00
C ALA A 13 39.67 -8.17 -26.83
N ASP A 14 40.95 -8.33 -26.54
CA ASP A 14 41.80 -7.46 -25.74
C ASP A 14 41.82 -6.04 -26.29
N SER A 15 41.69 -5.03 -25.45
CA SER A 15 42.45 -3.78 -25.64
C SER A 15 42.66 -3.08 -24.29
N ASP A 16 43.88 -3.19 -23.84
CA ASP A 16 44.58 -2.47 -22.81
C ASP A 16 44.41 -0.95 -22.95
N ARG A 17 43.95 -0.25 -21.92
CA ARG A 17 44.27 1.16 -21.61
C ARG A 17 44.09 1.43 -20.12
N SER A 18 45.22 1.47 -19.45
CA SER A 18 45.46 1.98 -18.09
C SER A 18 45.06 3.45 -17.94
N THR A 19 44.24 3.75 -16.95
CA THR A 19 44.16 5.07 -16.28
C THR A 19 44.03 4.89 -14.76
N PRO A 20 44.56 5.81 -13.93
CA PRO A 20 44.98 5.51 -12.59
C PRO A 20 43.82 5.49 -11.55
N GLU A 21 43.98 4.61 -10.55
CA GLU A 21 43.15 4.45 -9.38
C GLU A 21 43.08 5.74 -8.54
N ALA A 22 41.86 6.25 -8.34
CA ALA A 22 41.53 7.08 -7.19
C ALA A 22 40.92 6.15 -6.14
N GLY A 23 41.70 5.84 -5.10
CA GLY A 23 41.29 5.01 -4.00
C GLY A 23 40.19 5.66 -3.16
N GLY A 24 38.96 5.30 -3.37
CA GLY A 24 37.83 5.57 -2.53
C GLY A 24 37.57 4.35 -1.62
N ALA A 25 37.88 4.47 -0.33
CA ALA A 25 37.59 3.44 0.65
C ALA A 25 36.06 3.27 0.76
N ARG A 26 35.54 2.10 0.34
CA ARG A 26 34.16 1.72 0.56
C ARG A 26 34.01 1.23 2.00
N PHE A 27 33.44 2.07 2.87
CA PHE A 27 33.02 1.66 4.20
C PHE A 27 31.67 0.95 4.13
N THR A 28 31.58 -0.24 4.76
CA THR A 28 30.31 -0.92 4.96
C THR A 28 29.57 -0.28 6.14
N ARG A 29 28.24 -0.23 6.12
CA ARG A 29 27.38 0.30 7.20
C ARG A 29 27.77 -0.17 8.62
N ARG A 30 28.38 -1.33 8.75
CA ARG A 30 28.84 -1.90 10.02
C ARG A 30 30.13 -1.26 10.56
N GLN A 31 30.92 -0.59 9.73
CA GLN A 31 32.18 0.05 10.13
C GLN A 31 31.98 1.49 10.65
N LEU A 32 30.84 2.12 10.34
CA LEU A 32 30.47 3.44 10.87
C LEU A 32 30.02 3.42 12.35
N LEU A 33 29.62 2.25 12.86
CA LEU A 33 29.16 2.09 14.25
C LEU A 33 30.26 1.75 15.27
N SER A 34 31.53 1.55 14.87
CA SER A 34 32.59 1.09 15.75
C SER A 34 33.69 2.13 16.11
N THR A 35 33.58 3.39 15.70
CA THR A 35 34.55 4.45 16.06
C THR A 35 33.85 5.61 16.78
N ALA A 36 33.38 5.35 17.99
CA ALA A 36 33.10 6.42 18.96
C ALA A 36 34.31 6.66 19.87
N GLY A 37 35.10 7.64 19.53
CA GLY A 37 36.24 8.07 20.36
C GLY A 37 36.80 9.42 19.89
N THR A 38 36.41 10.48 20.61
CA THR A 38 37.00 11.83 20.75
C THR A 38 37.04 12.80 19.54
N ALA A 39 36.22 13.84 19.73
CA ALA A 39 36.36 15.25 19.38
C ALA A 39 36.41 15.68 17.91
N GLY A 40 35.40 16.46 17.52
CA GLY A 40 35.38 17.30 16.34
C GLY A 40 34.03 17.26 15.63
N ALA A 41 33.25 18.35 15.71
CA ALA A 41 31.99 18.50 15.07
C ALA A 41 32.10 18.31 13.55
N VAL A 42 31.72 17.13 13.05
CA VAL A 42 31.39 16.85 11.67
C VAL A 42 30.01 16.16 11.72
N GLY A 43 29.00 16.74 11.06
CA GLY A 43 27.65 16.27 11.09
C GLY A 43 27.53 14.79 10.68
N LEU A 44 27.13 13.95 11.61
CA LEU A 44 26.75 12.57 11.38
C LEU A 44 25.33 12.56 10.83
N ALA A 45 25.17 12.22 9.57
CA ALA A 45 23.91 11.73 9.02
C ALA A 45 23.63 10.37 9.70
N GLY A 46 22.86 10.37 10.75
CA GLY A 46 22.40 9.19 11.45
C GLY A 46 21.28 9.58 12.37
N CYS A 47 20.10 9.01 12.21
CA CYS A 47 18.88 9.22 12.97
C CYS A 47 18.66 10.71 13.28
N VAL A 48 17.90 11.40 12.44
CA VAL A 48 17.38 12.71 12.83
C VAL A 48 16.50 12.44 14.05
N GLY A 49 17.07 12.66 15.24
CA GLY A 49 16.31 12.53 16.47
C GLY A 49 15.10 13.45 16.39
N ARG A 50 13.96 12.96 16.80
CA ARG A 50 12.69 13.73 16.85
C ARG A 50 12.97 15.16 17.33
N GLN A 51 12.83 16.13 16.44
CA GLN A 51 13.01 17.55 16.81
C GLN A 51 11.78 17.97 17.59
N TYR A 52 11.89 17.93 18.93
CA TYR A 52 11.08 18.65 19.95
C TYR A 52 9.58 18.89 19.66
N ARG A 53 8.93 18.07 18.87
CA ARG A 53 7.48 18.01 18.82
C ARG A 53 6.99 17.01 19.89
N SER A 54 5.95 17.36 20.61
CA SER A 54 5.25 16.36 21.45
C SER A 54 4.88 15.18 20.59
N PRO A 55 5.02 13.92 21.06
CA PRO A 55 4.52 12.77 20.33
C PRO A 55 3.07 13.00 19.91
N PRO A 56 2.65 12.55 18.71
CA PRO A 56 1.26 12.73 18.26
C PRO A 56 0.32 12.13 19.29
N ASP A 57 -0.76 12.86 19.57
CA ASP A 57 -1.74 12.45 20.55
C ASP A 57 -2.73 11.46 19.93
N CYS A 58 -2.60 10.19 20.26
CA CYS A 58 -3.57 9.16 19.92
C CYS A 58 -4.85 9.21 20.79
N SER A 59 -4.91 10.10 21.80
CA SER A 59 -6.04 10.14 22.72
C SER A 59 -7.34 10.58 22.03
N ALA A 60 -7.27 11.42 21.02
CA ALA A 60 -8.42 11.77 20.18
C ALA A 60 -8.97 10.54 19.44
N VAL A 61 -8.09 9.62 19.04
CA VAL A 61 -8.42 8.35 18.38
C VAL A 61 -8.87 7.31 19.43
N ALA A 62 -8.24 7.29 20.60
CA ALA A 62 -8.54 6.36 21.70
C ALA A 62 -9.77 6.78 22.54
N SER A 63 -10.09 8.08 22.65
CA SER A 63 -11.23 8.54 23.46
C SER A 63 -12.61 8.21 22.86
N ALA A 64 -12.65 7.80 21.60
CA ALA A 64 -13.83 7.20 20.98
C ALA A 64 -14.05 5.72 21.42
N ALA A 65 -13.10 5.13 22.16
CA ALA A 65 -13.07 3.74 22.63
C ALA A 65 -13.95 3.47 23.86
N GLY A 66 -15.16 3.91 23.85
CA GLY A 66 -16.05 3.88 25.02
C GLY A 66 -17.16 2.84 25.00
N ASN A 67 -17.02 1.65 24.40
CA ASN A 67 -17.97 0.56 24.54
C ASN A 67 -17.29 -0.80 24.75
N ALA A 68 -17.85 -1.59 25.68
CA ALA A 68 -17.30 -2.82 26.22
C ALA A 68 -17.15 -4.01 25.25
N ASP A 69 -17.38 -3.82 23.94
CA ASP A 69 -17.34 -4.86 22.91
C ASP A 69 -16.19 -4.65 21.89
N GLY A 70 -15.15 -3.91 22.26
CA GLY A 70 -13.88 -3.89 21.52
C GLY A 70 -13.88 -3.18 20.14
N TYR A 71 -15.01 -2.90 19.53
CA TYR A 71 -15.10 -2.09 18.33
C TYR A 71 -15.29 -0.63 18.68
N VAL A 72 -14.27 0.13 18.42
CA VAL A 72 -14.40 1.57 18.33
C VAL A 72 -14.45 1.87 16.83
N PRO A 73 -15.62 2.26 16.30
CA PRO A 73 -15.59 3.06 15.09
C PRO A 73 -14.62 4.18 15.44
N LEU A 74 -13.50 4.32 14.66
CA LEU A 74 -12.84 5.61 14.63
C LEU A 74 -13.99 6.61 14.52
N PRO A 75 -14.05 7.70 15.34
CA PRO A 75 -15.02 8.73 15.06
C PRO A 75 -14.90 8.91 13.54
N ALA A 76 -16.00 8.97 12.84
CA ALA A 76 -16.01 9.65 11.59
C ALA A 76 -15.47 11.04 12.01
N ASP A 77 -14.12 11.16 12.00
CA ASP A 77 -13.47 12.43 12.10
C ASP A 77 -13.98 13.08 10.85
N ASP A 78 -14.99 13.94 11.00
CA ASP A 78 -15.64 14.61 9.88
C ASP A 78 -14.61 15.36 9.03
N ASP A 79 -13.36 15.41 9.49
CA ASP A 79 -12.26 16.13 8.89
C ASP A 79 -11.13 15.26 8.32
N VAL A 80 -11.10 13.92 8.54
CA VAL A 80 -10.00 13.04 8.08
C VAL A 80 -10.49 11.87 7.24
N SER A 81 -9.90 11.68 6.05
CA SER A 81 -10.17 10.55 5.17
C SER A 81 -8.86 9.92 4.71
N MET A 82 -8.67 8.63 4.97
CA MET A 82 -7.43 7.91 4.66
C MET A 82 -7.68 6.60 3.92
N PHE A 83 -6.63 6.10 3.26
CA PHE A 83 -6.63 4.78 2.64
C PHE A 83 -7.16 3.73 3.62
N ARG A 84 -8.12 2.91 3.16
CA ARG A 84 -8.78 1.85 3.94
C ARG A 84 -9.43 2.34 5.25
N ARG A 85 -9.94 3.57 5.22
CA ARG A 85 -10.76 4.19 6.26
C ARG A 85 -10.06 4.46 7.59
N GLY A 86 -8.78 4.54 7.68
CA GLY A 86 -8.13 4.99 8.90
C GLY A 86 -6.81 4.30 9.19
N LEU A 87 -6.33 4.50 10.40
CA LEU A 87 -4.97 4.12 10.81
C LEU A 87 -4.76 2.60 10.83
N ARG A 88 -5.74 1.84 11.32
CA ARG A 88 -5.70 0.37 11.39
C ARG A 88 -5.93 -0.33 10.05
N ARG A 89 -6.27 0.41 8.98
CA ARG A 89 -6.42 -0.09 7.61
C ARG A 89 -7.50 -1.15 7.42
N TYR A 90 -8.64 -1.06 8.13
CA TYR A 90 -9.71 -2.07 8.08
C TYR A 90 -10.37 -2.22 6.71
N GLY A 91 -10.53 -1.14 5.95
CA GLY A 91 -11.31 -1.20 4.70
C GLY A 91 -12.79 -1.54 4.93
N TYR A 92 -13.33 -1.22 6.12
CA TYR A 92 -14.69 -1.51 6.54
C TYR A 92 -15.52 -0.24 6.67
N TYR A 93 -16.69 -0.23 6.04
CA TYR A 93 -17.61 0.91 5.93
C TYR A 93 -19.02 0.48 6.34
N PRO A 94 -19.28 0.22 7.64
CA PRO A 94 -20.56 -0.36 8.12
C PRO A 94 -21.77 0.55 7.89
N GLU A 95 -21.56 1.87 7.85
CA GLU A 95 -22.61 2.86 7.62
C GLU A 95 -23.02 2.98 6.16
N GLU A 96 -22.17 2.48 5.23
CA GLU A 96 -22.42 2.59 3.80
C GLU A 96 -23.19 1.38 3.27
N THR A 97 -24.12 1.63 2.38
CA THR A 97 -24.91 0.59 1.71
C THR A 97 -24.43 0.38 0.29
N VAL A 98 -24.41 -0.87 -0.15
CA VAL A 98 -24.14 -1.24 -1.55
C VAL A 98 -25.45 -1.59 -2.23
N PRO A 99 -25.82 -0.93 -3.34
CA PRO A 99 -27.07 -1.23 -4.05
C PRO A 99 -27.14 -2.69 -4.51
N SER A 100 -28.38 -3.22 -4.62
CA SER A 100 -28.63 -4.60 -5.08
C SER A 100 -28.38 -4.80 -6.57
N SER A 101 -28.42 -3.72 -7.36
CA SER A 101 -28.04 -3.63 -8.77
C SER A 101 -27.41 -2.28 -9.04
N VAL A 102 -26.47 -2.22 -9.98
CA VAL A 102 -25.70 -1.00 -10.24
C VAL A 102 -25.49 -0.77 -11.73
N THR A 103 -25.41 0.51 -12.10
CA THR A 103 -25.03 0.96 -13.44
C THR A 103 -23.93 2.02 -13.35
N VAL A 104 -23.20 2.25 -14.45
CA VAL A 104 -22.16 3.26 -14.53
C VAL A 104 -22.78 4.64 -14.73
N ASP A 105 -22.66 5.53 -13.74
CA ASP A 105 -23.04 6.94 -13.84
C ASP A 105 -22.02 7.72 -14.69
N TRP A 106 -20.74 7.61 -14.32
CA TRP A 106 -19.67 8.23 -15.09
C TRP A 106 -18.36 7.44 -15.03
N SER A 107 -17.51 7.67 -16.02
CA SER A 107 -16.12 7.20 -16.00
C SER A 107 -15.24 8.08 -16.88
N PHE A 108 -13.95 8.24 -16.52
CA PHE A 108 -12.95 8.96 -17.32
C PHE A 108 -11.55 8.37 -17.15
N PRO A 109 -10.64 8.57 -18.15
CA PRO A 109 -9.31 7.98 -18.12
C PRO A 109 -8.42 8.62 -17.04
N VAL A 110 -7.71 7.78 -16.26
CA VAL A 110 -6.78 8.20 -15.21
C VAL A 110 -5.48 7.40 -15.21
N ASN A 111 -5.46 6.17 -15.72
CA ASN A 111 -4.31 5.27 -15.68
C ASN A 111 -3.82 4.98 -17.11
N ARG A 112 -2.52 5.20 -17.37
CA ARG A 112 -1.91 5.11 -18.69
C ARG A 112 -0.57 4.39 -18.72
N ILE A 113 -0.05 3.98 -17.55
CA ILE A 113 1.27 3.37 -17.43
C ILE A 113 1.12 1.88 -17.16
N GLY A 114 1.89 1.06 -17.92
CA GLY A 114 1.96 -0.38 -17.74
C GLY A 114 2.77 -0.73 -16.50
N HIS A 115 2.10 -0.81 -15.36
CA HIS A 115 2.71 -1.28 -14.12
C HIS A 115 1.73 -2.17 -13.37
N THR A 116 2.22 -3.31 -12.86
CA THR A 116 1.39 -4.36 -12.26
C THR A 116 0.85 -4.01 -10.86
N ALA A 117 1.39 -2.99 -10.20
CA ALA A 117 0.95 -2.59 -8.86
C ALA A 117 -0.53 -2.18 -8.82
N ALA A 118 -1.13 -2.33 -7.65
CA ALA A 118 -2.46 -1.79 -7.35
C ALA A 118 -2.50 -0.29 -7.67
N LYS A 119 -3.64 0.20 -8.15
CA LYS A 119 -3.82 1.61 -8.47
C LYS A 119 -4.38 2.38 -7.28
N SER A 120 -4.09 3.69 -7.25
CA SER A 120 -4.66 4.58 -6.25
C SER A 120 -6.18 4.43 -6.22
N THR A 121 -6.73 4.32 -5.03
CA THR A 121 -8.17 4.23 -4.79
C THR A 121 -8.78 5.62 -4.84
N PRO A 122 -9.84 5.87 -5.63
CA PRO A 122 -10.59 7.11 -5.56
C PRO A 122 -11.03 7.40 -4.14
N ARG A 123 -10.82 8.64 -3.66
CA ARG A 123 -11.07 8.99 -2.27
C ARG A 123 -12.07 10.12 -2.13
N PRO A 124 -13.30 9.85 -1.66
CA PRO A 124 -14.23 10.91 -1.26
C PRO A 124 -13.64 11.72 -0.10
N THR A 125 -13.86 13.04 -0.15
CA THR A 125 -13.59 13.93 0.98
C THR A 125 -14.53 13.61 2.15
N PRO A 126 -14.18 13.98 3.38
CA PRO A 126 -15.03 13.73 4.55
C PRO A 126 -16.47 14.24 4.40
N ASP A 127 -16.65 15.44 3.82
CA ASP A 127 -17.95 16.04 3.53
C ASP A 127 -18.71 15.38 2.36
N GLY A 128 -18.04 14.48 1.60
CA GLY A 128 -18.63 13.80 0.44
C GLY A 128 -18.80 14.68 -0.81
N GLU A 129 -18.44 15.98 -0.77
CA GLU A 129 -18.65 16.90 -1.88
C GLU A 129 -17.64 16.78 -3.03
N THR A 130 -16.50 16.12 -2.75
CA THR A 130 -15.42 15.93 -3.72
C THR A 130 -14.90 14.50 -3.68
N VAL A 131 -14.54 13.95 -4.82
CA VAL A 131 -13.79 12.70 -4.93
C VAL A 131 -12.43 13.02 -5.53
N LEU A 132 -11.36 12.74 -4.79
CA LEU A 132 -9.99 12.85 -5.27
C LEU A 132 -9.56 11.55 -5.95
N ILE A 133 -8.97 11.66 -7.13
CA ILE A 133 -8.51 10.54 -7.92
C ILE A 133 -7.10 10.85 -8.39
N ALA A 134 -6.14 10.08 -7.92
CA ALA A 134 -4.75 10.21 -8.31
C ALA A 134 -4.42 9.16 -9.38
N GLY A 135 -3.98 9.60 -10.55
CA GLY A 135 -3.68 8.73 -11.68
C GLY A 135 -2.21 8.34 -11.77
N ASP A 136 -1.92 7.22 -12.39
CA ASP A 136 -0.55 6.84 -12.71
C ASP A 136 0.07 7.74 -13.77
N ASP A 137 -0.73 8.56 -14.45
CA ASP A 137 -0.27 9.63 -15.36
C ASP A 137 0.26 10.88 -14.60
N GLY A 138 0.35 10.82 -13.26
CA GLY A 138 0.84 11.90 -12.40
C GLY A 138 -0.11 13.06 -12.23
N ARG A 139 -1.39 12.84 -12.47
CA ARG A 139 -2.43 13.85 -12.28
C ARG A 139 -3.30 13.52 -11.08
N ILE A 140 -3.66 14.57 -10.35
CA ILE A 140 -4.68 14.52 -9.31
C ILE A 140 -5.93 15.19 -9.89
N HIS A 141 -7.05 14.48 -9.88
CA HIS A 141 -8.34 14.97 -10.30
C HIS A 141 -9.21 15.16 -9.06
N ALA A 142 -9.91 16.28 -8.99
CA ALA A 142 -11.01 16.48 -8.06
C ALA A 142 -12.30 16.57 -8.85
N VAL A 143 -13.23 15.70 -8.55
CA VAL A 143 -14.53 15.66 -9.20
C VAL A 143 -15.64 15.74 -8.17
N ARG A 144 -16.78 16.28 -8.56
CA ARG A 144 -18.01 16.14 -7.78
C ARG A 144 -18.50 14.69 -7.83
N PRO A 145 -19.36 14.25 -6.91
CA PRO A 145 -20.01 12.93 -7.01
C PRO A 145 -20.71 12.69 -8.36
N THR A 146 -21.14 13.75 -9.03
CA THR A 146 -21.76 13.73 -10.38
C THR A 146 -20.77 13.55 -11.53
N GLY A 147 -19.46 13.46 -11.25
CA GLY A 147 -18.42 13.34 -12.29
C GLY A 147 -17.95 14.67 -12.89
N GLU A 148 -18.56 15.79 -12.50
CA GLU A 148 -18.10 17.13 -12.92
C GLU A 148 -16.72 17.44 -12.30
N HIS A 149 -15.72 17.79 -13.13
CA HIS A 149 -14.42 18.19 -12.66
C HIS A 149 -14.48 19.54 -11.95
N ARG A 150 -14.02 19.59 -10.70
CA ARG A 150 -13.74 20.84 -9.97
C ARG A 150 -12.40 21.42 -10.40
N TRP A 151 -11.37 20.59 -10.39
CA TRP A 151 -10.03 20.93 -10.87
C TRP A 151 -9.24 19.68 -11.25
N LYS A 152 -8.10 19.91 -11.91
CA LYS A 152 -7.11 18.87 -12.23
C LYS A 152 -5.72 19.45 -12.05
N ARG A 153 -4.85 18.73 -11.33
CA ARG A 153 -3.49 19.15 -11.04
C ARG A 153 -2.49 18.20 -11.71
N GLU A 154 -1.60 18.72 -12.54
CA GLU A 154 -0.42 17.99 -13.01
C GLU A 154 0.72 18.15 -12.01
N THR A 155 1.49 17.05 -11.79
CA THR A 155 2.64 17.01 -10.89
C THR A 155 3.87 16.45 -11.60
N GLY A 156 5.02 16.43 -10.91
CA GLY A 156 6.24 15.80 -11.40
C GLY A 156 6.14 14.28 -11.56
N ALA A 157 5.25 13.63 -10.81
CA ALA A 157 5.06 12.18 -10.77
C ALA A 157 4.73 11.57 -12.15
N GLY A 158 4.10 12.32 -13.06
CA GLY A 158 3.80 11.88 -14.42
C GLY A 158 5.02 11.60 -15.30
N ARG A 159 6.22 11.95 -14.86
CA ARG A 159 7.49 11.62 -15.54
C ARG A 159 8.08 10.27 -15.09
N SER A 160 7.48 9.69 -14.07
CA SER A 160 7.80 8.36 -13.52
C SER A 160 6.58 7.46 -13.68
N LEU A 161 6.22 6.69 -12.67
CA LEU A 161 5.05 5.80 -12.68
C LEU A 161 3.78 6.44 -12.08
N GLY A 162 3.77 7.75 -11.87
CA GLY A 162 2.64 8.50 -11.36
C GLY A 162 2.34 8.27 -9.90
N PHE A 163 1.06 8.08 -9.58
CA PHE A 163 0.57 7.82 -8.22
C PHE A 163 0.03 6.40 -8.09
N HIS A 164 0.48 5.67 -7.08
CA HIS A 164 -0.04 4.35 -6.70
C HIS A 164 -0.68 4.39 -5.31
N GLY A 165 -0.09 5.16 -4.39
CA GLY A 165 -0.70 5.44 -3.09
C GLY A 165 -2.01 6.22 -3.22
N THR A 166 -2.89 6.06 -2.24
CA THR A 166 -4.13 6.81 -2.09
C THR A 166 -3.87 8.03 -1.21
N PRO A 167 -4.39 9.22 -1.53
CA PRO A 167 -4.17 10.40 -0.70
C PRO A 167 -4.77 10.22 0.70
N ALA A 168 -4.06 10.74 1.72
CA ALA A 168 -4.65 11.08 3.01
C ALA A 168 -5.21 12.50 2.93
N ILE A 169 -6.41 12.71 3.45
CA ILE A 169 -7.10 13.99 3.46
C ILE A 169 -7.31 14.41 4.90
N ALA A 170 -6.82 15.56 5.26
CA ALA A 170 -7.01 16.16 6.60
C ALA A 170 -6.97 17.68 6.50
N ASP A 171 -7.80 18.36 7.28
CA ASP A 171 -7.83 19.84 7.40
C ASP A 171 -7.85 20.57 6.04
N GLY A 172 -8.66 20.08 5.09
CA GLY A 172 -8.77 20.67 3.75
C GLY A 172 -7.55 20.44 2.84
N THR A 173 -6.62 19.56 3.24
CA THR A 173 -5.40 19.26 2.50
C THR A 173 -5.33 17.78 2.14
N ALA A 174 -4.97 17.48 0.90
CA ALA A 174 -4.67 16.13 0.43
C ALA A 174 -3.14 15.90 0.39
N TYR A 175 -2.67 14.83 1.04
CA TYR A 175 -1.27 14.43 1.09
C TYR A 175 -1.07 13.15 0.29
N ILE A 176 -0.15 13.16 -0.67
CA ILE A 176 0.09 11.99 -1.54
C ILE A 176 1.55 11.89 -1.96
N GLY A 177 2.09 10.67 -1.94
CA GLY A 177 3.42 10.34 -2.45
C GLY A 177 3.40 9.97 -3.92
N GLY A 178 4.40 10.44 -4.67
CA GLY A 178 4.60 10.13 -6.08
C GLY A 178 5.80 9.21 -6.34
N TYR A 179 5.77 8.53 -7.48
CA TYR A 179 6.90 7.70 -7.94
C TYR A 179 8.10 8.52 -8.43
N ASP A 180 8.02 9.84 -8.39
CA ASP A 180 9.17 10.75 -8.54
C ASP A 180 9.92 11.00 -7.21
N GLY A 181 9.48 10.36 -6.12
CA GLY A 181 10.04 10.51 -4.78
C GLY A 181 9.65 11.80 -4.08
N GLU A 182 8.62 12.50 -4.58
CA GLU A 182 8.09 13.70 -3.97
C GLU A 182 6.83 13.39 -3.16
N LEU A 183 6.70 13.98 -1.98
CA LEU A 183 5.47 14.04 -1.21
C LEU A 183 4.80 15.39 -1.48
N TYR A 184 3.53 15.37 -1.86
CA TYR A 184 2.75 16.54 -2.22
C TYR A 184 1.67 16.83 -1.19
N ALA A 185 1.49 18.11 -0.83
CA ALA A 185 0.32 18.63 -0.13
C ALA A 185 -0.45 19.55 -1.08
N VAL A 186 -1.73 19.24 -1.28
CA VAL A 186 -2.59 19.92 -2.24
C VAL A 186 -3.85 20.39 -1.54
N ASP A 187 -4.18 21.66 -1.69
CA ASP A 187 -5.44 22.25 -1.23
C ASP A 187 -6.62 21.63 -1.98
N ILE A 188 -7.59 21.08 -1.24
CA ILE A 188 -8.72 20.31 -1.81
C ILE A 188 -9.63 21.19 -2.66
N ASP A 189 -9.86 22.44 -2.27
CA ASP A 189 -10.80 23.32 -2.95
C ASP A 189 -10.25 23.85 -4.27
N SER A 190 -8.98 24.25 -4.29
CA SER A 190 -8.37 24.94 -5.43
C SER A 190 -7.45 24.05 -6.28
N GLY A 191 -7.03 22.89 -5.78
CA GLY A 191 -6.00 22.05 -6.40
C GLY A 191 -4.61 22.67 -6.38
N ARG A 192 -4.40 23.76 -5.62
CA ARG A 192 -3.09 24.41 -5.52
C ARG A 192 -2.16 23.58 -4.64
N THR A 193 -0.93 23.34 -5.10
CA THR A 193 0.12 22.77 -4.25
C THR A 193 0.45 23.76 -3.13
N ILE A 194 0.28 23.33 -1.88
CA ILE A 194 0.66 24.07 -0.68
C ILE A 194 2.16 23.97 -0.49
N TRP A 195 2.67 22.72 -0.49
CA TRP A 195 4.09 22.39 -0.50
C TRP A 195 4.32 21.06 -1.21
N HIS A 196 5.56 20.78 -1.57
CA HIS A 196 6.04 19.45 -1.97
C HIS A 196 7.46 19.27 -1.44
N THR A 197 7.79 18.04 -1.01
CA THR A 197 9.09 17.72 -0.42
C THR A 197 9.64 16.47 -1.05
N ARG A 198 10.89 16.55 -1.52
CA ARG A 198 11.59 15.38 -2.05
C ARG A 198 12.32 14.66 -0.92
N MET A 199 11.98 13.37 -0.77
CA MET A 199 12.51 12.51 0.27
C MET A 199 13.88 11.95 -0.14
N ARG A 200 15.00 12.62 0.25
CA ARG A 200 16.35 12.32 -0.24
C ARG A 200 17.39 11.96 0.81
N GLU A 201 17.03 11.89 2.07
CA GLU A 201 18.02 11.87 3.16
C GLU A 201 18.91 10.61 3.13
N PHE A 202 18.41 9.47 2.65
CA PHE A 202 19.15 8.21 2.52
C PHE A 202 19.53 7.84 1.08
N GLY A 203 19.65 8.82 0.22
CA GLY A 203 19.90 8.66 -1.20
C GLY A 203 18.73 9.20 -2.02
N ASP A 204 18.78 9.01 -3.33
CA ASP A 204 17.67 9.39 -4.18
C ASP A 204 16.54 8.34 -4.01
N ALA A 205 15.48 8.70 -3.27
CA ALA A 205 14.25 7.93 -3.26
C ALA A 205 13.74 7.86 -4.70
N ILE A 206 13.44 6.66 -5.16
CA ILE A 206 12.89 6.47 -6.52
C ILE A 206 11.37 6.55 -6.52
N ALA A 207 10.73 6.26 -5.38
CA ALA A 207 9.28 6.27 -5.28
C ALA A 207 8.78 6.45 -3.85
N ILE A 208 7.54 6.94 -3.76
CA ILE A 208 6.65 6.83 -2.60
C ILE A 208 5.38 6.12 -3.11
N GLY A 209 5.34 4.79 -2.97
CA GLY A 209 4.21 3.96 -3.40
C GLY A 209 3.14 3.81 -2.34
N SER A 210 3.51 4.00 -1.06
CA SER A 210 2.61 3.87 0.08
C SER A 210 1.61 5.03 0.19
N SER A 211 0.44 4.74 0.77
CA SER A 211 -0.55 5.75 1.16
C SER A 211 -0.17 6.32 2.53
N PRO A 212 -0.05 7.64 2.69
CA PRO A 212 0.29 8.23 3.97
C PRO A 212 -0.73 7.91 5.07
N ALA A 213 -0.27 7.77 6.31
CA ALA A 213 -1.10 7.80 7.51
C ALA A 213 -0.97 9.19 8.15
N TYR A 214 -2.10 9.81 8.49
CA TYR A 214 -2.13 11.10 9.16
C TYR A 214 -2.56 10.93 10.62
N VAL A 215 -1.77 11.46 11.54
CA VAL A 215 -2.07 11.48 12.99
C VAL A 215 -1.64 12.82 13.55
N ASP A 216 -2.57 13.59 14.09
CA ASP A 216 -2.31 14.83 14.84
C ASP A 216 -1.24 15.72 14.19
N GLY A 217 -1.41 16.02 12.87
CA GLY A 217 -0.51 16.85 12.09
C GLY A 217 0.84 16.21 11.73
N SER A 218 1.03 14.92 11.96
CA SER A 218 2.15 14.12 11.45
C SER A 218 1.69 13.19 10.32
N LEU A 219 2.53 13.03 9.31
CA LEU A 219 2.37 12.05 8.24
C LEU A 219 3.38 10.93 8.42
N TYR A 220 2.93 9.69 8.29
CA TYR A 220 3.79 8.50 8.27
C TYR A 220 3.71 7.86 6.90
N LEU A 221 4.85 7.62 6.26
CA LEU A 221 4.93 7.07 4.90
C LEU A 221 6.22 6.32 4.67
N LEU A 222 6.29 5.60 3.56
CA LEU A 222 7.45 4.78 3.18
C LEU A 222 8.03 5.26 1.86
N THR A 223 9.36 5.30 1.78
CA THR A 223 10.09 5.52 0.52
C THR A 223 10.73 4.23 0.06
N GLU A 224 10.86 4.09 -1.25
CA GLU A 224 11.46 2.96 -1.94
C GLU A 224 12.71 3.37 -2.69
N HIS A 225 13.75 2.52 -2.64
CA HIS A 225 14.97 2.65 -3.44
C HIS A 225 15.21 1.35 -4.21
N LYS A 226 15.58 1.44 -5.48
CA LYS A 226 15.78 0.25 -6.33
C LYS A 226 17.20 -0.33 -6.23
N ASN A 227 18.21 0.50 -6.17
CA ASN A 227 19.62 0.06 -6.20
C ASN A 227 20.47 0.77 -5.13
N PRO A 228 20.80 0.09 -4.01
CA PRO A 228 20.30 -1.22 -3.60
C PRO A 228 18.81 -1.17 -3.22
N ALA A 229 18.09 -2.29 -3.37
CA ALA A 229 16.72 -2.39 -2.93
C ALA A 229 16.66 -2.15 -1.41
N SER A 230 15.97 -1.10 -1.00
CA SER A 230 15.81 -0.69 0.40
C SER A 230 14.64 0.26 0.54
N GLY A 231 14.24 0.52 1.77
CA GLY A 231 13.19 1.49 2.08
C GLY A 231 13.44 2.20 3.39
N ALA A 232 12.68 3.24 3.62
CA ALA A 232 12.69 3.97 4.87
C ALA A 232 11.28 4.35 5.30
N LEU A 233 11.02 4.27 6.61
CA LEU A 233 9.85 4.85 7.24
C LEU A 233 10.16 6.29 7.64
N TRP A 234 9.21 7.19 7.38
CA TRP A 234 9.34 8.62 7.65
C TRP A 234 8.21 9.12 8.52
N GLU A 235 8.53 10.05 9.42
CA GLU A 235 7.60 10.98 10.01
C GLU A 235 7.84 12.37 9.39
N VAL A 236 6.76 13.01 8.92
CA VAL A 236 6.82 14.33 8.25
C VAL A 236 5.79 15.25 8.89
N ASP A 237 6.18 16.47 9.19
CA ASP A 237 5.26 17.51 9.64
C ASP A 237 4.28 17.89 8.52
N ALA A 238 2.99 17.67 8.72
CA ALA A 238 1.97 17.86 7.70
C ALA A 238 1.78 19.33 7.28
N ALA A 239 2.05 20.28 8.18
CA ALA A 239 1.89 21.71 7.86
C ALA A 239 3.01 22.25 6.96
N THR A 240 4.22 21.70 7.10
CA THR A 240 5.42 22.24 6.44
C THR A 240 6.04 21.30 5.40
N GLY A 241 5.72 20.00 5.45
CA GLY A 241 6.35 18.97 4.64
C GLY A 241 7.78 18.61 5.07
N ASN A 242 8.25 19.10 6.22
CA ASN A 242 9.60 18.82 6.71
C ASN A 242 9.65 17.44 7.39
N PRO A 243 10.59 16.56 7.02
CA PRO A 243 10.84 15.33 7.76
C PRO A 243 11.26 15.64 9.20
N THR A 244 10.66 14.95 10.17
CA THR A 244 10.95 15.09 11.60
C THR A 244 11.67 13.86 12.16
N TRP A 245 11.48 12.70 11.52
CA TRP A 245 12.14 11.45 11.87
C TRP A 245 12.15 10.48 10.69
N SER A 246 13.11 9.55 10.68
CA SER A 246 13.18 8.48 9.70
C SER A 246 13.97 7.27 10.20
N ASP A 247 13.64 6.09 9.64
CA ASP A 247 14.35 4.83 9.89
C ASP A 247 14.54 4.07 8.58
N ASP A 248 15.78 3.81 8.19
CA ASP A 248 16.19 3.19 6.93
C ASP A 248 16.51 1.69 7.05
N ARG A 249 16.01 1.02 8.10
CA ARG A 249 16.28 -0.40 8.36
C ARG A 249 15.63 -1.39 7.40
N ILE A 250 14.67 -0.94 6.59
CA ILE A 250 13.95 -1.78 5.65
C ILE A 250 14.86 -2.16 4.48
N TRP A 251 15.06 -3.46 4.25
CA TRP A 251 15.99 -3.95 3.24
C TRP A 251 15.39 -4.10 1.85
N GLY A 252 14.09 -4.37 1.74
CA GLY A 252 13.38 -4.44 0.47
C GLY A 252 12.72 -3.10 0.10
N MET A 253 11.98 -3.10 -1.00
CA MET A 253 11.11 -1.98 -1.36
C MET A 253 9.77 -2.13 -0.65
N PRO A 254 9.39 -1.24 0.28
CA PRO A 254 8.15 -1.34 1.03
C PRO A 254 6.98 -0.77 0.21
N HIS A 255 6.20 -1.63 -0.43
CA HIS A 255 4.97 -1.24 -1.11
C HIS A 255 3.76 -1.05 -0.18
N PRO A 256 3.62 -1.80 0.95
CA PRO A 256 2.50 -1.63 1.87
C PRO A 256 2.43 -0.22 2.45
N SER A 257 1.23 0.23 2.76
CA SER A 257 1.03 1.48 3.51
C SER A 257 1.17 1.21 5.01
N PRO A 258 1.76 2.14 5.80
CA PRO A 258 1.90 1.94 7.23
C PRO A 258 0.52 1.85 7.90
N ALA A 259 0.35 0.88 8.78
CA ALA A 259 -0.80 0.79 9.69
C ALA A 259 -0.37 1.17 11.10
N ILE A 260 -1.22 1.90 11.81
CA ILE A 260 -0.96 2.38 13.17
C ILE A 260 -2.09 1.92 14.06
N ASP A 261 -1.74 1.17 15.09
CA ASP A 261 -2.62 0.81 16.17
C ASP A 261 -2.27 1.62 17.41
N CYS A 262 -3.06 2.68 17.67
CA CYS A 262 -2.83 3.56 18.80
C CYS A 262 -3.11 2.88 20.14
N GLU A 263 -4.03 1.91 20.19
CA GLU A 263 -4.38 1.18 21.40
C GLU A 263 -3.26 0.19 21.77
N ALA A 264 -2.80 -0.60 20.80
CA ALA A 264 -1.66 -1.51 20.98
C ALA A 264 -0.33 -0.75 21.06
N GLY A 265 -0.27 0.52 20.66
CA GLY A 265 0.95 1.31 20.63
C GLY A 265 1.95 0.78 19.58
N ARG A 266 1.49 0.45 18.37
CA ARG A 266 2.32 -0.13 17.30
C ARG A 266 2.09 0.54 15.94
N LEU A 267 3.19 0.63 15.17
CA LEU A 267 3.18 0.95 13.74
C LEU A 267 3.79 -0.24 13.00
N VAL A 268 3.09 -0.78 12.01
CA VAL A 268 3.51 -1.97 11.27
C VAL A 268 3.49 -1.73 9.76
N THR A 269 4.44 -2.35 9.05
CA THR A 269 4.49 -2.43 7.59
C THR A 269 5.24 -3.67 7.13
N GLY A 270 5.17 -3.97 5.84
CA GLY A 270 5.90 -5.06 5.21
C GLY A 270 6.81 -4.58 4.07
N SER A 271 7.60 -5.48 3.50
CA SER A 271 8.48 -5.16 2.39
C SER A 271 8.72 -6.36 1.46
N ASN A 272 9.27 -6.07 0.27
CA ASN A 272 9.62 -7.07 -0.74
C ASN A 272 10.76 -8.03 -0.33
N ASP A 273 11.38 -7.83 0.83
CA ASP A 273 12.31 -8.79 1.42
C ASP A 273 11.60 -9.91 2.18
N GLY A 274 10.26 -9.88 2.22
CA GLY A 274 9.43 -10.84 2.94
C GLY A 274 9.36 -10.58 4.45
N VAL A 275 9.81 -9.41 4.91
CA VAL A 275 9.85 -9.05 6.33
C VAL A 275 8.70 -8.11 6.68
N VAL A 276 8.03 -8.40 7.77
CA VAL A 276 7.16 -7.47 8.50
C VAL A 276 8.02 -6.73 9.52
N TYR A 277 7.90 -5.42 9.55
CA TYR A 277 8.61 -4.53 10.46
C TYR A 277 7.62 -3.83 11.37
N CYS A 278 7.93 -3.75 12.66
CA CYS A 278 7.09 -3.09 13.65
C CYS A 278 7.90 -2.14 14.54
N TRP A 279 7.32 -0.98 14.80
CA TRP A 279 7.84 0.02 15.74
C TRP A 279 6.82 0.28 16.85
N GLU A 280 7.32 0.68 18.00
CA GLU A 280 6.48 1.25 19.04
C GLU A 280 5.90 2.58 18.58
N PHE A 281 4.65 2.84 18.91
CA PHE A 281 3.99 4.10 18.58
C PHE A 281 3.46 4.77 19.85
N PRO A 282 3.72 6.06 20.08
CA PRO A 282 4.28 7.03 19.15
C PRO A 282 5.82 7.23 19.29
N SER A 283 6.56 6.43 20.05
CA SER A 283 8.01 6.62 20.27
C SER A 283 8.84 6.41 19.00
N LEU A 284 8.37 5.56 18.09
CA LEU A 284 9.06 5.10 16.89
C LEU A 284 10.36 4.33 17.18
N GLU A 285 10.47 3.76 18.39
CA GLU A 285 11.50 2.78 18.70
C GLU A 285 11.16 1.46 17.99
N PHE A 286 12.17 0.82 17.39
CA PHE A 286 11.95 -0.45 16.71
C PHE A 286 11.61 -1.54 17.72
N ALA A 287 10.49 -2.23 17.50
CA ALA A 287 9.98 -3.27 18.38
C ALA A 287 10.42 -4.66 17.94
N TRP A 288 10.00 -5.11 16.75
CA TRP A 288 10.27 -6.46 16.26
C TRP A 288 10.19 -6.55 14.73
N SER A 289 10.62 -7.69 14.20
CA SER A 289 10.41 -8.07 12.81
C SER A 289 10.07 -9.55 12.70
N PHE A 290 9.24 -9.90 11.70
CA PHE A 290 8.86 -11.27 11.36
C PHE A 290 9.24 -11.56 9.91
N GLN A 291 9.85 -12.73 9.64
CA GLN A 291 10.17 -13.20 8.29
C GLN A 291 9.11 -14.19 7.83
N ALA A 292 8.34 -13.86 6.79
CA ALA A 292 7.41 -14.78 6.17
C ALA A 292 8.15 -15.90 5.41
N GLY A 293 7.52 -17.09 5.30
CA GLY A 293 8.09 -18.24 4.58
C GLY A 293 9.23 -18.96 5.31
N GLY A 294 9.55 -18.59 6.56
CA GLY A 294 10.65 -19.20 7.33
C GLY A 294 12.04 -18.90 6.75
N GLU A 295 13.08 -19.63 7.23
CA GLU A 295 14.48 -19.47 6.76
C GLU A 295 14.76 -20.12 5.39
N GLY A 296 13.80 -20.18 4.50
CA GLY A 296 13.96 -20.70 3.15
C GLY A 296 12.57 -20.90 2.56
N GLY A 297 12.14 -19.99 1.71
CA GLY A 297 10.84 -20.04 1.04
C GLY A 297 10.49 -21.43 0.46
N PRO A 298 9.30 -21.61 -0.15
CA PRO A 298 8.80 -22.92 -0.57
C PRO A 298 9.77 -23.74 -1.40
N ASP A 299 10.79 -23.13 -2.01
CA ASP A 299 11.81 -23.81 -2.82
C ASP A 299 13.21 -23.88 -2.16
N GLY A 300 13.38 -23.41 -0.92
CA GLY A 300 14.65 -23.51 -0.17
C GLY A 300 15.84 -22.76 -0.76
N GLU A 301 15.65 -21.98 -1.79
CA GLU A 301 16.72 -21.20 -2.43
C GLU A 301 16.90 -19.85 -1.71
N SER A 302 17.76 -19.86 -0.69
CA SER A 302 18.37 -18.65 -0.16
C SER A 302 19.24 -18.03 -1.24
N MET A 303 18.85 -16.89 -1.80
CA MET A 303 19.70 -16.12 -2.70
C MET A 303 21.03 -15.80 -2.00
N ALA A 304 22.14 -15.95 -2.72
CA ALA A 304 23.49 -15.76 -2.21
C ALA A 304 23.66 -14.40 -1.52
N GLY A 305 23.67 -14.42 -0.20
CA GLY A 305 23.75 -13.23 0.66
C GLY A 305 22.81 -13.23 1.86
N GLY A 306 21.87 -14.16 1.97
CA GLY A 306 21.12 -14.49 3.20
C GLY A 306 20.12 -13.43 3.70
N ARG A 307 19.53 -12.57 2.83
CA ARG A 307 18.72 -11.44 3.29
C ARG A 307 17.42 -11.17 2.54
N PHE A 308 17.10 -11.92 1.48
CA PHE A 308 15.87 -11.71 0.71
C PHE A 308 15.20 -13.05 0.44
N ASN A 309 14.01 -13.22 0.96
CA ASN A 309 13.13 -14.30 0.52
C ASN A 309 12.20 -13.74 -0.57
N LEU A 310 12.63 -13.76 -1.83
CA LEU A 310 11.85 -13.27 -2.96
C LEU A 310 10.55 -14.06 -3.16
N GLY A 311 10.46 -15.28 -2.62
CA GLY A 311 9.25 -16.10 -2.63
C GLY A 311 8.22 -15.70 -1.57
N ALA A 312 8.55 -14.81 -0.63
CA ALA A 312 7.66 -14.43 0.47
C ALA A 312 7.42 -12.91 0.58
N GLN A 313 7.50 -12.18 -0.53
CA GLN A 313 7.32 -10.72 -0.54
C GLN A 313 6.01 -10.29 0.12
N ILE A 314 6.05 -9.21 0.92
CA ILE A 314 4.87 -8.60 1.51
C ILE A 314 4.53 -7.33 0.70
N LYS A 315 3.45 -7.38 -0.06
CA LYS A 315 3.01 -6.26 -0.92
C LYS A 315 1.65 -5.67 -0.53
N GLY A 316 0.80 -6.46 0.10
CA GLY A 316 -0.46 -6.00 0.66
C GLY A 316 -0.26 -5.18 1.92
N THR A 317 -1.08 -4.16 2.13
CA THR A 317 -1.12 -3.40 3.38
C THR A 317 -1.64 -4.29 4.52
N ILE A 318 -0.98 -4.20 5.67
CA ILE A 318 -1.21 -5.03 6.85
C ILE A 318 -2.21 -4.33 7.77
N PRO A 319 -3.49 -4.73 7.85
CA PRO A 319 -4.40 -4.21 8.86
C PRO A 319 -4.06 -4.77 10.24
N THR A 320 -4.42 -4.02 11.28
CA THR A 320 -4.25 -4.42 12.68
C THR A 320 -5.61 -4.50 13.38
N TYR A 321 -5.89 -5.61 14.05
CA TYR A 321 -7.14 -5.81 14.76
C TYR A 321 -6.95 -6.77 15.94
N ASP A 322 -7.61 -6.50 17.08
CA ASP A 322 -7.59 -7.37 18.25
C ASP A 322 -6.19 -7.80 18.68
N GLY A 323 -5.28 -6.81 18.79
CA GLY A 323 -3.89 -7.05 19.19
C GLY A 323 -3.03 -7.79 18.17
N ALA A 324 -3.52 -8.00 16.94
CA ALA A 324 -2.80 -8.74 15.91
C ALA A 324 -2.62 -7.93 14.61
N ALA A 325 -1.63 -8.32 13.81
CA ALA A 325 -1.38 -7.89 12.44
C ALA A 325 -1.74 -9.01 11.46
N PHE A 326 -2.44 -8.67 10.37
CA PHE A 326 -2.89 -9.62 9.35
C PHE A 326 -2.11 -9.43 8.05
N VAL A 327 -1.34 -10.44 7.64
CA VAL A 327 -0.28 -10.31 6.64
C VAL A 327 -0.48 -11.27 5.49
N GLY A 328 -0.65 -10.74 4.28
CA GLY A 328 -0.59 -11.54 3.05
C GLY A 328 0.85 -11.62 2.53
N SER A 329 1.28 -12.80 2.10
CA SER A 329 2.63 -13.05 1.60
C SER A 329 2.62 -13.76 0.24
N TRP A 330 3.69 -13.57 -0.50
CA TRP A 330 3.90 -14.26 -1.79
C TRP A 330 4.23 -15.74 -1.63
N ASP A 331 4.48 -16.22 -0.41
CA ASP A 331 4.62 -17.66 -0.14
C ASP A 331 3.28 -18.43 -0.17
N GLY A 332 2.18 -17.74 -0.53
CA GLY A 332 0.85 -18.33 -0.62
C GLY A 332 0.10 -18.37 0.71
N ARG A 333 0.66 -17.79 1.77
CA ARG A 333 0.04 -17.82 3.10
C ARG A 333 -0.49 -16.45 3.51
N PHE A 334 -1.50 -16.51 4.33
CA PHE A 334 -2.05 -15.39 5.08
C PHE A 334 -1.83 -15.64 6.56
N TYR A 335 -1.17 -14.70 7.26
CA TYR A 335 -0.70 -14.84 8.64
C TYR A 335 -1.47 -13.94 9.60
N ARG A 336 -1.65 -14.40 10.83
CA ARG A 336 -1.94 -13.55 11.99
C ARG A 336 -0.72 -13.54 12.90
N LEU A 337 -0.22 -12.34 13.21
CA LEU A 337 0.94 -12.12 14.08
C LEU A 337 0.51 -11.33 15.31
N ASP A 338 0.96 -11.72 16.50
CA ASP A 338 0.80 -10.93 17.71
C ASP A 338 1.52 -9.58 17.56
N LEU A 339 0.80 -8.48 17.77
CA LEU A 339 1.37 -7.12 17.67
C LEU A 339 2.37 -6.80 18.78
N ALA A 340 2.35 -7.49 19.90
CA ALA A 340 3.26 -7.21 21.00
C ALA A 340 4.69 -7.64 20.68
N ASP A 341 4.88 -8.83 20.06
CA ASP A 341 6.19 -9.43 19.85
C ASP A 341 6.46 -9.99 18.45
N GLY A 342 5.47 -9.98 17.56
CA GLY A 342 5.58 -10.47 16.17
C GLY A 342 5.52 -11.98 16.03
N SER A 343 5.14 -12.73 17.07
CA SER A 343 5.00 -14.18 16.98
C SER A 343 3.80 -14.57 16.10
N GLU A 344 3.97 -15.63 15.28
CA GLU A 344 2.89 -16.20 14.49
C GLU A 344 1.88 -16.91 15.40
N GLU A 345 0.62 -16.50 15.34
CA GLU A 345 -0.46 -17.13 16.06
C GLU A 345 -1.13 -18.21 15.21
N TRP A 346 -1.35 -17.90 13.93
CA TRP A 346 -1.82 -18.86 12.93
C TRP A 346 -1.43 -18.41 11.51
N SER A 347 -1.47 -19.36 10.56
CA SER A 347 -1.39 -19.08 9.13
C SER A 347 -2.35 -19.94 8.34
N PHE A 348 -2.90 -19.37 7.26
CA PHE A 348 -3.85 -20.00 6.33
C PHE A 348 -3.20 -20.11 4.95
N ASP A 349 -3.24 -21.30 4.33
CA ASP A 349 -2.73 -21.54 2.98
C ASP A 349 -3.81 -21.18 1.95
N THR A 350 -3.57 -20.16 1.14
CA THR A 350 -4.51 -19.69 0.09
C THR A 350 -4.29 -20.39 -1.25
N GLY A 351 -3.27 -21.23 -1.36
CA GLY A 351 -2.91 -21.98 -2.56
C GLY A 351 -2.11 -21.19 -3.60
N ASP A 352 -2.00 -19.86 -3.50
CA ASP A 352 -1.19 -19.00 -4.37
C ASP A 352 -0.90 -17.66 -3.68
N VAL A 353 -0.08 -16.84 -4.32
CA VAL A 353 0.38 -15.51 -3.85
C VAL A 353 -0.75 -14.65 -3.27
N VAL A 354 -0.49 -14.03 -2.11
CA VAL A 354 -1.40 -13.06 -1.49
C VAL A 354 -0.83 -11.65 -1.65
N MET A 355 -1.38 -10.89 -2.59
CA MET A 355 -1.03 -9.48 -2.86
C MET A 355 -2.11 -8.50 -2.42
N SER A 356 -3.32 -8.98 -2.16
CA SER A 356 -4.46 -8.12 -1.86
C SER A 356 -4.28 -7.38 -0.54
N ASN A 357 -4.97 -6.25 -0.41
CA ASN A 357 -5.14 -5.58 0.87
C ASN A 357 -6.39 -6.16 1.54
N PRO A 358 -6.28 -6.93 2.63
CA PRO A 358 -7.41 -7.60 3.26
C PRO A 358 -8.35 -6.62 3.97
N ALA A 359 -9.63 -6.93 4.09
CA ALA A 359 -10.56 -6.16 4.91
C ALA A 359 -10.82 -6.84 6.26
N ILE A 360 -10.98 -6.04 7.32
CA ILE A 360 -11.37 -6.51 8.65
C ILE A 360 -12.81 -6.06 8.92
N ASP A 361 -13.63 -7.00 9.31
CA ASP A 361 -14.99 -6.79 9.85
C ASP A 361 -14.94 -6.98 11.39
N PRO A 362 -14.75 -5.91 12.15
CA PRO A 362 -14.61 -6.02 13.59
C PRO A 362 -15.91 -6.40 14.28
N ASP A 363 -17.07 -6.12 13.68
CA ASP A 363 -18.37 -6.48 14.25
C ASP A 363 -18.59 -7.99 14.33
N ARG A 364 -17.94 -8.73 13.43
CA ARG A 364 -18.04 -10.19 13.34
C ARG A 364 -16.73 -10.91 13.70
N GLY A 365 -15.63 -10.18 13.85
CA GLY A 365 -14.31 -10.78 14.02
C GLY A 365 -13.88 -11.58 12.77
N VAL A 366 -14.15 -11.05 11.57
CA VAL A 366 -13.87 -11.72 10.30
C VAL A 366 -12.85 -10.92 9.49
N VAL A 367 -11.91 -11.61 8.85
CA VAL A 367 -11.01 -11.03 7.86
C VAL A 367 -11.32 -11.59 6.47
N TYR A 368 -11.37 -10.69 5.47
CA TYR A 368 -11.57 -11.04 4.06
C TYR A 368 -10.26 -10.82 3.32
N VAL A 369 -9.76 -11.87 2.69
CA VAL A 369 -8.50 -11.86 1.93
C VAL A 369 -8.68 -12.43 0.53
N GLY A 370 -8.02 -11.85 -0.46
CA GLY A 370 -7.99 -12.34 -1.84
C GLY A 370 -6.61 -12.83 -2.20
N SER A 371 -6.55 -13.85 -3.05
CA SER A 371 -5.32 -14.48 -3.51
C SER A 371 -5.27 -14.58 -5.04
N ASP A 372 -4.09 -14.79 -5.57
CA ASP A 372 -3.85 -15.11 -6.98
C ASP A 372 -4.39 -16.51 -7.34
N SER A 373 -4.80 -17.32 -6.34
CA SER A 373 -5.58 -18.55 -6.50
C SER A 373 -7.00 -18.32 -7.09
N HIS A 374 -7.38 -17.07 -7.38
CA HIS A 374 -8.68 -16.61 -7.86
C HIS A 374 -9.78 -16.60 -6.78
N TYR A 375 -9.44 -16.90 -5.54
CA TYR A 375 -10.42 -16.95 -4.45
C TYR A 375 -10.37 -15.72 -3.56
N VAL A 376 -11.56 -15.35 -3.07
CA VAL A 376 -11.75 -14.50 -1.91
C VAL A 376 -12.16 -15.41 -0.75
N TYR A 377 -11.46 -15.30 0.35
CA TYR A 377 -11.70 -16.06 1.58
C TYR A 377 -12.26 -15.16 2.66
N ALA A 378 -13.21 -15.65 3.45
CA ALA A 378 -13.58 -15.09 4.74
C ALA A 378 -13.06 -16.04 5.82
N LEU A 379 -12.24 -15.52 6.72
CA LEU A 379 -11.62 -16.29 7.79
C LEU A 379 -12.06 -15.72 9.14
N GLU A 380 -12.28 -16.57 10.13
CA GLU A 380 -12.40 -16.14 11.51
C GLU A 380 -11.08 -15.50 11.97
N ALA A 381 -11.12 -14.24 12.35
CA ALA A 381 -9.88 -13.49 12.64
C ALA A 381 -9.09 -14.08 13.81
N ALA A 382 -9.78 -14.68 14.80
CA ALA A 382 -9.15 -15.25 15.98
C ALA A 382 -8.46 -16.59 15.72
N THR A 383 -9.01 -17.45 14.84
CA THR A 383 -8.56 -18.85 14.66
C THR A 383 -7.95 -19.13 13.30
N GLY A 384 -8.26 -18.31 12.27
CA GLY A 384 -7.89 -18.57 10.89
C GLY A 384 -8.80 -19.60 10.19
N ASP A 385 -9.88 -20.05 10.85
CA ASP A 385 -10.80 -21.01 10.25
C ASP A 385 -11.55 -20.36 9.06
N GLU A 386 -11.64 -21.10 7.95
CA GLU A 386 -12.39 -20.67 6.77
C GLU A 386 -13.89 -20.72 7.05
N LEU A 387 -14.56 -19.57 6.88
CA LEU A 387 -16.02 -19.46 6.97
C LEU A 387 -16.68 -19.69 5.61
N TRP A 388 -16.09 -19.11 4.56
CA TRP A 388 -16.45 -19.33 3.17
C TRP A 388 -15.30 -18.93 2.23
N SER A 389 -15.33 -19.47 1.01
CA SER A 389 -14.51 -19.01 -0.09
C SER A 389 -15.32 -18.88 -1.38
N THR A 390 -14.94 -17.92 -2.24
CA THR A 390 -15.65 -17.63 -3.49
C THR A 390 -14.65 -17.43 -4.63
N ASP A 391 -14.82 -18.17 -5.72
CA ASP A 391 -14.10 -17.99 -6.97
C ASP A 391 -14.59 -16.72 -7.71
N VAL A 392 -13.64 -15.86 -8.08
CA VAL A 392 -13.89 -14.59 -8.81
C VAL A 392 -13.23 -14.58 -10.20
N ASP A 393 -13.01 -15.76 -10.77
CA ASP A 393 -12.53 -16.00 -12.14
C ASP A 393 -11.15 -15.40 -12.48
N GLY A 394 -10.44 -14.72 -11.56
CA GLY A 394 -9.12 -14.12 -11.80
C GLY A 394 -8.40 -13.68 -10.52
N HIS A 395 -7.11 -13.34 -10.65
CA HIS A 395 -6.27 -12.92 -9.51
C HIS A 395 -6.88 -11.74 -8.75
N VAL A 396 -6.79 -11.79 -7.42
CA VAL A 396 -7.25 -10.71 -6.54
C VAL A 396 -6.04 -9.98 -5.96
N ILE A 397 -5.67 -8.86 -6.60
CA ILE A 397 -4.51 -8.05 -6.21
C ILE A 397 -4.93 -6.78 -5.48
N GLY A 398 -6.11 -6.25 -5.78
CA GLY A 398 -6.61 -4.99 -5.25
C GLY A 398 -7.02 -5.03 -3.79
N SER A 399 -7.55 -3.89 -3.33
CA SER A 399 -8.08 -3.78 -1.97
C SER A 399 -9.49 -4.35 -1.88
N ILE A 400 -9.72 -5.23 -0.90
CA ILE A 400 -11.07 -5.68 -0.54
C ILE A 400 -11.72 -4.61 0.33
N THR A 401 -12.98 -4.31 0.07
CA THR A 401 -13.79 -3.37 0.86
C THR A 401 -14.98 -4.10 1.44
N ALA A 402 -15.20 -3.95 2.74
CA ALA A 402 -16.34 -4.54 3.43
C ALA A 402 -17.33 -3.47 3.89
N THR A 403 -18.62 -3.80 3.82
CA THR A 403 -19.72 -3.04 4.42
C THR A 403 -20.50 -3.95 5.37
N ALA A 404 -21.56 -3.43 6.01
CA ALA A 404 -22.43 -4.25 6.87
C ALA A 404 -23.05 -5.46 6.17
N GLU A 405 -23.17 -5.47 4.84
CA GLU A 405 -23.85 -6.54 4.10
C GLU A 405 -23.07 -7.07 2.91
N THR A 406 -22.07 -6.36 2.42
CA THR A 406 -21.46 -6.64 1.11
C THR A 406 -19.95 -6.52 1.15
N ILE A 407 -19.28 -7.43 0.46
CA ILE A 407 -17.85 -7.37 0.16
C ILE A 407 -17.70 -6.93 -1.30
N LEU A 408 -16.94 -5.85 -1.53
CA LEU A 408 -16.55 -5.39 -2.85
C LEU A 408 -15.12 -5.83 -3.16
N VAL A 409 -14.91 -6.46 -4.30
CA VAL A 409 -13.60 -6.95 -4.72
C VAL A 409 -13.39 -6.79 -6.21
N GLY A 410 -12.25 -6.22 -6.59
CA GLY A 410 -11.81 -6.16 -7.98
C GLY A 410 -10.93 -7.34 -8.34
N SER A 411 -11.07 -7.84 -9.59
CA SER A 411 -10.33 -9.00 -10.09
C SER A 411 -9.61 -8.69 -11.41
N TYR A 412 -8.60 -9.50 -11.71
CA TYR A 412 -7.88 -9.47 -12.98
C TYR A 412 -8.70 -10.01 -14.16
N ASP A 413 -9.80 -10.67 -13.90
CA ASP A 413 -10.79 -11.04 -14.94
C ASP A 413 -11.57 -9.84 -15.48
N THR A 414 -11.20 -8.61 -15.11
CA THR A 414 -11.82 -7.34 -15.48
C THR A 414 -13.12 -7.00 -14.78
N HIS A 415 -13.55 -7.75 -13.78
CA HIS A 415 -14.79 -7.45 -13.07
C HIS A 415 -14.56 -6.82 -11.69
N LEU A 416 -15.52 -5.96 -11.31
CA LEU A 416 -15.80 -5.62 -9.92
C LEU A 416 -16.94 -6.50 -9.43
N TYR A 417 -16.75 -7.22 -8.37
CA TYR A 417 -17.72 -8.12 -7.74
C TYR A 417 -18.30 -7.51 -6.47
N ALA A 418 -19.57 -7.75 -6.23
CA ALA A 418 -20.21 -7.62 -4.94
C ALA A 418 -20.61 -9.00 -4.43
N LEU A 419 -20.07 -9.38 -3.29
CA LEU A 419 -20.36 -10.65 -2.62
C LEU A 419 -21.18 -10.39 -1.36
N ASP A 420 -22.05 -11.32 -1.04
CA ASP A 420 -22.76 -11.32 0.23
C ASP A 420 -21.76 -11.54 1.38
N ARG A 421 -21.75 -10.67 2.38
CA ARG A 421 -20.79 -10.71 3.48
C ARG A 421 -20.82 -12.01 4.28
N GLU A 422 -22.01 -12.61 4.46
CA GLU A 422 -22.17 -13.78 5.32
C GLU A 422 -21.86 -15.09 4.61
N THR A 423 -22.20 -15.16 3.33
CA THR A 423 -22.20 -16.42 2.57
C THR A 423 -21.16 -16.46 1.46
N GLY A 424 -20.56 -15.33 1.08
CA GLY A 424 -19.70 -15.20 -0.07
C GLY A 424 -20.43 -15.26 -1.42
N ASN A 425 -21.75 -15.46 -1.42
CA ASN A 425 -22.51 -15.57 -2.67
C ASN A 425 -22.44 -14.26 -3.46
N ARG A 426 -22.22 -14.39 -4.77
CA ARG A 426 -22.18 -13.22 -5.65
C ARG A 426 -23.56 -12.58 -5.76
N ARG A 427 -23.66 -11.31 -5.36
CA ARG A 427 -24.86 -10.46 -5.53
C ARG A 427 -24.95 -9.92 -6.93
N TRP A 428 -23.85 -9.34 -7.45
CA TRP A 428 -23.69 -8.83 -8.81
C TRP A 428 -22.22 -8.72 -9.20
N ARG A 429 -21.96 -8.48 -10.49
CA ARG A 429 -20.66 -8.08 -11.01
C ARG A 429 -20.80 -7.06 -12.13
N VAL A 430 -19.79 -6.21 -12.29
CA VAL A 430 -19.69 -5.21 -13.36
C VAL A 430 -18.42 -5.49 -14.17
N GLU A 431 -18.60 -5.66 -15.49
CA GLU A 431 -17.49 -5.81 -16.43
C GLU A 431 -16.84 -4.45 -16.73
N ASN A 432 -15.53 -4.39 -16.70
CA ASN A 432 -14.70 -3.23 -16.98
C ASN A 432 -13.85 -3.49 -18.23
N ARG A 433 -13.03 -2.51 -18.62
CA ARG A 433 -12.15 -2.64 -19.78
C ARG A 433 -10.83 -3.28 -19.43
N GLY A 434 -10.30 -2.97 -18.23
CA GLY A 434 -9.04 -3.42 -17.69
C GLY A 434 -9.21 -4.09 -16.33
N HIS A 435 -8.12 -4.58 -15.78
CA HIS A 435 -8.12 -5.22 -14.46
C HIS A 435 -8.49 -4.24 -13.36
N VAL A 436 -9.41 -4.61 -12.48
CA VAL A 436 -9.82 -3.79 -11.34
C VAL A 436 -8.87 -4.05 -10.17
N THR A 437 -7.98 -3.10 -9.91
CA THR A 437 -6.90 -3.26 -8.92
C THR A 437 -6.89 -2.19 -7.82
N SER A 438 -7.77 -1.19 -7.87
CA SER A 438 -8.00 -0.29 -6.74
C SER A 438 -9.02 -0.86 -5.77
N GLY A 439 -9.13 -0.26 -4.58
CA GLY A 439 -10.30 -0.46 -3.73
C GLY A 439 -11.56 0.15 -4.35
N ALA A 440 -12.71 -0.40 -4.03
CA ALA A 440 -14.02 0.16 -4.38
C ALA A 440 -14.63 0.79 -3.13
N ILE A 441 -14.83 2.12 -3.14
CA ILE A 441 -15.27 2.87 -1.97
C ILE A 441 -16.75 3.21 -2.11
N PRO A 442 -17.62 2.62 -1.27
CA PRO A 442 -19.00 3.05 -1.18
C PRO A 442 -19.09 4.38 -0.42
N ARG A 443 -19.94 5.29 -0.89
CA ARG A 443 -20.28 6.55 -0.24
C ARG A 443 -21.62 7.06 -0.73
N ASP A 444 -22.57 7.24 0.18
CA ASP A 444 -23.90 7.79 -0.13
C ASP A 444 -24.61 7.09 -1.29
N GLY A 445 -24.61 5.74 -1.30
CA GLY A 445 -25.22 4.90 -2.34
C GLY A 445 -24.47 4.86 -3.67
N ARG A 446 -23.28 5.47 -3.77
CA ARG A 446 -22.39 5.45 -4.92
C ARG A 446 -21.18 4.57 -4.63
N ILE A 447 -20.52 4.05 -5.66
CA ILE A 447 -19.30 3.26 -5.53
C ILE A 447 -18.24 3.83 -6.46
N TYR A 448 -17.07 4.20 -5.89
CA TYR A 448 -15.94 4.77 -6.62
C TYR A 448 -14.78 3.81 -6.66
N TYR A 449 -14.23 3.53 -7.86
CA TYR A 449 -13.07 2.67 -8.05
C TYR A 449 -12.31 3.02 -9.33
N ALA A 450 -11.17 2.36 -9.55
CA ALA A 450 -10.36 2.54 -10.74
C ALA A 450 -9.80 1.20 -11.26
N GLU A 451 -9.64 1.12 -12.59
CA GLU A 451 -9.01 0.01 -13.29
C GLU A 451 -7.64 0.40 -13.82
N ARG A 452 -6.84 -0.60 -14.19
CA ARG A 452 -5.58 -0.44 -14.93
C ARG A 452 -5.86 -0.16 -16.42
N GLY A 453 -4.86 0.42 -17.11
CA GLY A 453 -4.81 0.43 -18.56
C GLY A 453 -4.69 -0.98 -19.15
N VAL A 454 -5.17 -1.15 -20.37
CA VAL A 454 -4.99 -2.37 -21.17
C VAL A 454 -3.75 -2.18 -22.03
N PHE A 455 -2.84 -3.15 -21.97
CA PHE A 455 -1.57 -3.13 -22.70
C PHE A 455 -1.42 -4.42 -23.50
N SER A 456 -0.87 -4.30 -24.72
CA SER A 456 -0.31 -5.42 -25.46
C SER A 456 1.16 -5.59 -25.13
N ASN A 457 1.67 -6.80 -25.32
CA ASN A 457 3.08 -7.17 -25.15
C ASN A 457 3.65 -6.89 -23.75
N TYR A 458 2.78 -6.87 -22.71
CA TYR A 458 3.20 -6.53 -21.34
C TYR A 458 4.17 -7.54 -20.71
N TYR A 459 4.10 -8.80 -21.14
CA TYR A 459 4.94 -9.91 -20.63
C TYR A 459 5.98 -10.38 -21.66
N ASP A 460 6.15 -9.65 -22.77
CA ASP A 460 7.13 -9.94 -23.80
C ASP A 460 8.32 -8.99 -23.66
N ASP A 461 9.44 -9.50 -23.17
CA ASP A 461 10.66 -8.69 -22.94
C ASP A 461 11.30 -8.20 -24.27
N ASP A 462 10.94 -8.81 -25.40
CA ASP A 462 11.48 -8.48 -26.72
C ASP A 462 10.63 -7.44 -27.48
N GLU A 463 9.41 -7.14 -27.03
CA GLU A 463 8.51 -6.23 -27.69
C GLU A 463 8.16 -5.00 -26.81
N GLU A 464 7.96 -3.86 -27.45
CA GLU A 464 7.55 -2.64 -26.75
C GLU A 464 6.14 -2.78 -26.19
N THR A 465 5.96 -2.53 -24.88
CA THR A 465 4.64 -2.51 -24.22
C THR A 465 3.82 -1.32 -24.75
N VAL A 466 2.71 -1.59 -25.40
CA VAL A 466 1.85 -0.56 -25.99
C VAL A 466 0.56 -0.41 -25.22
N LEU A 467 0.21 0.84 -24.85
CA LEU A 467 -1.08 1.17 -24.24
C LEU A 467 -2.20 1.09 -25.29
N GLU A 468 -3.06 0.08 -25.20
CA GLU A 468 -4.24 -0.05 -26.07
C GLU A 468 -5.42 0.79 -25.60
N LYS A 469 -5.70 0.76 -24.30
CA LYS A 469 -6.79 1.53 -23.68
C LYS A 469 -6.34 2.07 -22.33
N PRO A 470 -6.52 3.37 -22.07
CA PRO A 470 -6.27 3.92 -20.73
C PRO A 470 -7.25 3.34 -19.72
N GLY A 471 -6.75 3.01 -18.53
CA GLY A 471 -7.60 2.65 -17.39
C GLY A 471 -8.38 3.85 -16.89
N ARG A 472 -9.56 3.59 -16.37
CA ARG A 472 -10.55 4.61 -16.00
C ARG A 472 -10.85 4.59 -14.50
N ALA A 473 -11.26 5.73 -13.99
CA ALA A 473 -12.00 5.81 -12.74
C ALA A 473 -13.51 5.75 -13.07
N TYR A 474 -14.26 5.13 -12.18
CA TYR A 474 -15.70 4.88 -12.31
C TYR A 474 -16.45 5.35 -11.08
N CYS A 475 -17.70 5.74 -11.31
CA CYS A 475 -18.73 5.83 -10.31
C CYS A 475 -19.90 4.94 -10.72
N LEU A 476 -20.31 4.06 -9.83
CA LEU A 476 -21.55 3.30 -9.98
C LEU A 476 -22.65 3.93 -9.12
N VAL A 477 -23.87 3.82 -9.59
CA VAL A 477 -25.10 4.22 -8.90
C VAL A 477 -26.12 3.08 -8.96
N PRO A 478 -27.19 3.09 -8.13
CA PRO A 478 -28.28 2.14 -8.26
C PRO A 478 -28.80 2.11 -9.70
N ASP A 479 -29.11 0.90 -10.19
CA ASP A 479 -29.81 0.70 -11.45
C ASP A 479 -31.30 0.75 -11.14
N ASP A 480 -32.04 1.76 -11.67
CA ASP A 480 -33.47 2.04 -11.40
C ASP A 480 -34.43 1.00 -12.07
#